data_7da470d2b128c620f0240e91a3a973cf
#
_entry.id   7da470d2b128c620f0240e91a3a973cf
#
_cell.length_a   1.000
_cell.length_b   1.000
_cell.length_c   1.000
_cell.angle_alpha   90.00
_cell.angle_beta   90.00
_cell.angle_gamma   90.00
#
_symmetry.space_group_name_H-M   'P 1'
#
loop_
_entity.id
_entity.type
_entity.pdbx_description
1 polymer ?
#
loop_
_entity_poly.entity_id
_entity_poly.type
_entity_poly.pdbx_seq_one_letter_code
_entity_poly.pdbx_strand_id
1 'polypeptide(L)'
;RDKFIDACWDWTNEYGGFIVEQVKRMGCSVDFSDPHFTMDDDYAKGVRKVFCDWYHDDLIYRGKRIVNWCPHCTTAIADDEAEYKEEDGHLWHLRYPLVEPIDGQDYIVVATTRPETMLGDTGVAVSPKDHDKDKFVGAKVMLPIMDREIPIFSDFYVDAGFGSGFVKVTPAHDPNDFAMGERHG
;
A
#
# COMPACT_ATOMS: atom_id res chain seq x y z
N ARG A 1 -7.70 -27.77 8.40
CA ARG A 1 -8.07 -26.61 9.21
C ARG A 1 -8.63 -27.04 10.57
N ASP A 2 -9.56 -28.00 10.61
CA ASP A 2 -10.24 -28.43 11.84
C ASP A 2 -9.25 -28.95 12.89
N LYS A 3 -8.34 -29.84 12.52
CA LYS A 3 -7.25 -30.33 13.40
C LYS A 3 -6.37 -29.22 13.98
N PHE A 4 -6.18 -28.12 13.23
CA PHE A 4 -5.42 -26.98 13.73
C PHE A 4 -6.24 -26.21 14.75
N ILE A 5 -7.52 -26.00 14.50
CA ILE A 5 -8.44 -25.33 15.43
C ILE A 5 -8.54 -26.14 16.73
N ASP A 6 -8.70 -27.47 16.64
CA ASP A 6 -8.74 -28.37 17.81
C ASP A 6 -7.46 -28.22 18.66
N ALA A 7 -6.28 -28.23 18.01
CA ALA A 7 -5.00 -28.07 18.70
C ALA A 7 -4.87 -26.67 19.37
N CYS A 8 -5.43 -25.61 18.77
CA CYS A 8 -5.48 -24.29 19.39
C CYS A 8 -6.37 -24.28 20.63
N TRP A 9 -7.51 -24.94 20.58
CA TRP A 9 -8.41 -25.05 21.76
C TRP A 9 -7.80 -25.91 22.86
N ASP A 10 -7.14 -27.02 22.53
CA ASP A 10 -6.41 -27.84 23.51
C ASP A 10 -5.35 -27.01 24.23
N TRP A 11 -4.54 -26.24 23.50
CA TRP A 11 -3.57 -25.31 24.05
C TRP A 11 -4.23 -24.27 24.98
N THR A 12 -5.31 -23.65 24.52
CA THR A 12 -6.03 -22.62 25.27
C THR A 12 -6.58 -23.19 26.58
N ASN A 13 -7.11 -24.39 26.56
CA ASN A 13 -7.64 -25.08 27.74
C ASN A 13 -6.54 -25.46 28.76
N GLU A 14 -5.36 -25.85 28.23
CA GLU A 14 -4.22 -26.23 29.08
C GLU A 14 -3.54 -25.02 29.72
N TYR A 15 -3.29 -23.95 28.95
CA TYR A 15 -2.46 -22.83 29.37
C TYR A 15 -3.22 -21.53 29.66
N GLY A 16 -4.46 -21.38 29.19
CA GLY A 16 -5.23 -20.14 29.30
C GLY A 16 -5.50 -19.69 30.74
N GLY A 17 -5.56 -20.61 31.68
CA GLY A 17 -5.72 -20.31 33.12
C GLY A 17 -4.46 -19.75 33.80
N PHE A 18 -3.28 -19.93 33.21
CA PHE A 18 -1.99 -19.54 33.81
C PHE A 18 -1.91 -18.04 34.10
N ILE A 19 -2.32 -17.21 33.17
CA ILE A 19 -2.27 -15.75 33.31
C ILE A 19 -3.19 -15.29 34.45
N VAL A 20 -4.35 -15.89 34.62
CA VAL A 20 -5.31 -15.57 35.68
C VAL A 20 -4.68 -15.85 37.05
N GLU A 21 -4.02 -17.00 37.23
CA GLU A 21 -3.33 -17.33 38.47
C GLU A 21 -2.11 -16.43 38.74
N GLN A 22 -1.40 -16.02 37.72
CA GLN A 22 -0.29 -15.07 37.85
C GLN A 22 -0.79 -13.69 38.31
N VAL A 23 -1.88 -13.18 37.71
CA VAL A 23 -2.49 -11.90 38.05
C VAL A 23 -3.03 -11.92 39.50
N LYS A 24 -3.64 -13.05 39.97
CA LYS A 24 -4.02 -13.25 41.34
C LYS A 24 -2.82 -13.16 42.31
N ARG A 25 -1.72 -13.85 41.98
CA ARG A 25 -0.50 -13.84 42.80
C ARG A 25 0.16 -12.48 42.89
N MET A 26 0.01 -11.66 41.84
CA MET A 26 0.48 -10.26 41.83
C MET A 26 -0.37 -9.33 42.68
N GLY A 27 -1.50 -9.81 43.21
CA GLY A 27 -2.39 -9.02 44.06
C GLY A 27 -3.25 -8.02 43.30
N CYS A 28 -3.47 -8.24 41.98
CA CYS A 28 -4.34 -7.38 41.19
C CYS A 28 -5.79 -7.48 41.68
N SER A 29 -6.44 -6.34 41.80
CA SER A 29 -7.85 -6.24 42.26
C SER A 29 -8.78 -6.21 41.04
N VAL A 30 -9.13 -7.40 40.53
CA VAL A 30 -10.06 -7.63 39.42
C VAL A 30 -11.07 -8.71 39.81
N ASP A 31 -12.20 -8.77 39.14
CA ASP A 31 -13.19 -9.83 39.34
C ASP A 31 -12.75 -11.12 38.63
N PHE A 32 -12.21 -12.04 39.39
CA PHE A 32 -11.78 -13.36 38.91
C PHE A 32 -12.92 -14.38 38.79
N SER A 33 -14.14 -14.03 39.22
CA SER A 33 -15.30 -14.93 39.12
C SER A 33 -15.97 -14.87 37.73
N ASP A 34 -15.69 -13.82 36.96
CA ASP A 34 -16.26 -13.60 35.63
C ASP A 34 -15.15 -13.29 34.59
N PRO A 35 -14.28 -14.27 34.30
CA PRO A 35 -13.25 -14.10 33.30
C PRO A 35 -13.87 -14.13 31.91
N HIS A 36 -13.50 -13.16 31.05
CA HIS A 36 -13.89 -13.11 29.63
C HIS A 36 -12.72 -13.43 28.74
N PHE A 37 -12.97 -14.25 27.74
CA PHE A 37 -12.03 -14.53 26.66
C PHE A 37 -12.47 -13.82 25.38
N THR A 38 -11.54 -13.17 24.68
CA THR A 38 -11.85 -12.35 23.50
C THR A 38 -12.47 -13.13 22.33
N MET A 39 -12.38 -14.47 22.35
CA MET A 39 -13.01 -15.35 21.36
C MET A 39 -14.35 -15.93 21.83
N ASP A 40 -14.85 -15.53 23.01
CA ASP A 40 -16.16 -15.94 23.48
C ASP A 40 -17.27 -15.46 22.55
N ASP A 41 -18.35 -16.24 22.47
CA ASP A 41 -19.48 -15.96 21.59
C ASP A 41 -20.13 -14.59 21.83
N ASP A 42 -20.22 -14.16 23.09
CA ASP A 42 -20.81 -12.86 23.44
C ASP A 42 -19.90 -11.69 23.05
N TYR A 43 -18.57 -11.84 23.21
CA TYR A 43 -17.61 -10.88 22.65
C TYR A 43 -17.69 -10.81 21.12
N ALA A 44 -17.74 -11.97 20.45
CA ALA A 44 -17.87 -12.05 19.02
C ALA A 44 -19.16 -11.39 18.50
N LYS A 45 -20.27 -11.48 19.25
CA LYS A 45 -21.53 -10.77 18.95
C LYS A 45 -21.35 -9.25 19.08
N GLY A 46 -20.71 -8.81 20.17
CA GLY A 46 -20.41 -7.39 20.40
C GLY A 46 -19.57 -6.78 19.29
N VAL A 47 -18.46 -7.44 18.95
CA VAL A 47 -17.56 -7.01 17.86
C VAL A 47 -18.31 -6.93 16.52
N ARG A 48 -19.10 -7.94 16.17
CA ARG A 48 -19.90 -7.94 14.93
C ARG A 48 -20.94 -6.82 14.93
N LYS A 49 -21.57 -6.55 16.07
CA LYS A 49 -22.54 -5.45 16.17
C LYS A 49 -21.86 -4.10 15.89
N VAL A 50 -20.74 -3.81 16.57
CA VAL A 50 -19.99 -2.56 16.38
C VAL A 50 -19.51 -2.42 14.93
N PHE A 51 -19.01 -3.49 14.33
CA PHE A 51 -18.62 -3.49 12.91
C PHE A 51 -19.79 -3.12 12.00
N CYS A 52 -20.96 -3.71 12.22
CA CYS A 52 -22.16 -3.41 11.44
C CYS A 52 -22.63 -1.96 11.65
N ASP A 53 -22.61 -1.47 12.89
CA ASP A 53 -22.98 -0.09 13.20
C ASP A 53 -22.06 0.89 12.45
N TRP A 54 -20.73 0.70 12.51
CA TRP A 54 -19.77 1.53 11.80
C TRP A 54 -19.90 1.49 10.27
N TYR A 55 -20.27 0.33 9.73
CA TYR A 55 -20.55 0.21 8.30
C TYR A 55 -21.81 0.99 7.90
N HIS A 56 -22.87 0.96 8.72
CA HIS A 56 -24.09 1.73 8.48
C HIS A 56 -23.89 3.25 8.66
N ASP A 57 -22.95 3.64 9.52
CA ASP A 57 -22.59 5.03 9.77
C ASP A 57 -21.54 5.56 8.78
N ASP A 58 -21.19 4.80 7.73
CA ASP A 58 -20.19 5.11 6.71
C ASP A 58 -18.78 5.37 7.28
N LEU A 59 -18.48 4.91 8.50
CA LEU A 59 -17.17 5.03 9.12
C LEU A 59 -16.16 4.02 8.60
N ILE A 60 -16.62 2.90 8.09
CA ILE A 60 -15.81 1.88 7.44
C ILE A 60 -16.40 1.53 6.08
N TYR A 61 -15.53 1.20 5.14
CA TYR A 61 -15.93 0.81 3.80
C TYR A 61 -15.02 -0.29 3.25
N ARG A 62 -15.49 -1.02 2.26
CA ARG A 62 -14.67 -2.00 1.53
C ARG A 62 -13.96 -1.31 0.37
N GLY A 63 -12.63 -1.31 0.41
CA GLY A 63 -11.81 -0.70 -0.64
C GLY A 63 -10.61 -1.56 -1.01
N LYS A 64 -9.98 -1.22 -2.13
CA LYS A 64 -8.67 -1.76 -2.51
C LYS A 64 -7.58 -0.86 -1.92
N ARG A 65 -6.54 -1.45 -1.36
CA ARG A 65 -5.37 -0.76 -0.80
C ARG A 65 -4.11 -1.48 -1.21
N ILE A 66 -3.02 -0.74 -1.34
CA ILE A 66 -1.69 -1.32 -1.43
C ILE A 66 -1.33 -1.88 -0.05
N VAL A 67 -0.82 -3.09 -0.02
CA VAL A 67 -0.38 -3.77 1.20
C VAL A 67 1.00 -4.38 0.97
N ASN A 68 1.79 -4.52 2.04
CA ASN A 68 3.00 -5.31 1.99
C ASN A 68 2.64 -6.79 1.78
N TRP A 69 3.33 -7.44 0.87
CA TRP A 69 3.06 -8.82 0.49
C TRP A 69 4.33 -9.68 0.62
N CYS A 70 4.23 -10.76 1.37
CA CYS A 70 5.30 -11.74 1.46
C CYS A 70 5.12 -12.84 0.39
N PRO A 71 5.99 -12.92 -0.62
CA PRO A 71 5.89 -13.93 -1.67
C PRO A 71 6.21 -15.35 -1.16
N HIS A 72 6.95 -15.48 -0.06
CA HIS A 72 7.25 -16.76 0.58
C HIS A 72 6.03 -17.31 1.33
N CYS A 73 5.41 -16.49 2.17
CA CYS A 73 4.23 -16.88 2.95
C CYS A 73 2.93 -16.79 2.14
N THR A 74 2.97 -16.15 0.95
CA THR A 74 1.81 -15.89 0.08
C THR A 74 0.65 -15.21 0.82
N THR A 75 0.98 -14.22 1.64
CA THR A 75 0.02 -13.44 2.44
C THR A 75 0.43 -11.98 2.55
N ALA A 76 -0.54 -11.12 2.85
CA ALA A 76 -0.25 -9.77 3.30
C ALA A 76 0.43 -9.81 4.69
N ILE A 77 1.30 -8.85 4.92
CA ILE A 77 1.99 -8.65 6.21
C ILE A 77 1.76 -7.21 6.68
N ALA A 78 1.86 -6.99 7.98
CA ALA A 78 1.77 -5.67 8.57
C ALA A 78 3.04 -4.84 8.29
N ASP A 79 2.94 -3.51 8.43
CA ASP A 79 4.07 -2.62 8.12
C ASP A 79 5.26 -2.83 9.06
N ASP A 80 5.00 -3.21 10.31
CA ASP A 80 6.02 -3.52 11.32
C ASP A 80 6.72 -4.88 11.11
N GLU A 81 6.17 -5.74 10.26
CA GLU A 81 6.80 -6.98 9.82
C GLU A 81 7.72 -6.77 8.60
N ALA A 82 7.67 -5.60 7.97
CA ALA A 82 8.51 -5.27 6.82
C ALA A 82 9.84 -4.67 7.29
N GLU A 83 10.90 -5.46 7.20
CA GLU A 83 12.26 -4.99 7.52
C GLU A 83 12.86 -4.22 6.35
N TYR A 84 13.41 -3.03 6.64
CA TYR A 84 14.11 -2.20 5.65
C TYR A 84 15.60 -2.51 5.67
N LYS A 85 16.17 -2.67 4.49
CA LYS A 85 17.60 -2.90 4.29
C LYS A 85 18.11 -1.95 3.22
N GLU A 86 19.23 -1.29 3.52
CA GLU A 86 19.96 -0.50 2.52
C GLU A 86 20.67 -1.45 1.56
N GLU A 87 20.47 -1.23 0.26
CA GLU A 87 21.14 -1.96 -0.82
C GLU A 87 21.66 -1.00 -1.86
N ASP A 88 22.80 -1.32 -2.44
CA ASP A 88 23.35 -0.58 -3.57
C ASP A 88 22.41 -0.74 -4.78
N GLY A 89 21.91 0.36 -5.26
CA GLY A 89 20.95 0.40 -6.38
C GLY A 89 21.46 1.25 -7.54
N HIS A 90 20.70 1.24 -8.63
CA HIS A 90 20.95 2.05 -9.81
C HIS A 90 19.74 2.93 -10.12
N LEU A 91 20.00 4.12 -10.63
CA LEU A 91 18.95 4.98 -11.20
C LEU A 91 18.91 4.76 -12.71
N TRP A 92 17.87 4.08 -13.17
CA TRP A 92 17.65 3.75 -14.56
C TRP A 92 16.94 4.88 -15.28
N HIS A 93 17.44 5.26 -16.47
CA HIS A 93 16.84 6.27 -17.31
C HIS A 93 16.16 5.60 -18.50
N LEU A 94 14.82 5.72 -18.56
CA LEU A 94 13.98 5.09 -19.58
C LEU A 94 13.41 6.16 -20.51
N ARG A 95 13.44 5.91 -21.83
CA ARG A 95 12.84 6.80 -22.82
C ARG A 95 11.39 6.39 -23.07
N TYR A 96 10.49 7.36 -22.88
CA TYR A 96 9.08 7.21 -23.23
C TYR A 96 8.81 8.07 -24.45
N PRO A 97 8.53 7.46 -25.62
CA PRO A 97 8.20 8.21 -26.83
C PRO A 97 6.97 9.06 -26.63
N LEU A 98 7.00 10.32 -27.06
CA LEU A 98 5.81 11.16 -27.15
C LEU A 98 4.93 10.66 -28.29
N VAL A 99 3.61 10.64 -28.09
CA VAL A 99 2.64 10.30 -29.14
C VAL A 99 2.68 11.37 -30.24
N GLU A 100 2.81 12.63 -29.84
CA GLU A 100 3.03 13.76 -30.73
C GLU A 100 4.29 14.52 -30.27
N PRO A 101 5.25 14.77 -31.19
CA PRO A 101 6.44 15.54 -30.83
C PRO A 101 6.11 16.95 -30.33
N ILE A 102 6.84 17.42 -29.33
CA ILE A 102 6.66 18.74 -28.71
C ILE A 102 7.97 19.52 -28.85
N ASP A 103 7.95 20.66 -29.54
CA ASP A 103 9.14 21.50 -29.82
C ASP A 103 10.32 20.73 -30.38
N GLY A 104 10.04 19.73 -31.23
CA GLY A 104 11.08 18.89 -31.86
C GLY A 104 11.63 17.79 -30.92
N GLN A 105 11.03 17.58 -29.76
CA GLN A 105 11.36 16.50 -28.87
C GLN A 105 10.41 15.32 -29.09
N ASP A 106 10.98 14.13 -29.39
CA ASP A 106 10.22 12.93 -29.75
C ASP A 106 9.98 12.01 -28.53
N TYR A 107 10.65 12.23 -27.40
CA TYR A 107 10.54 11.42 -26.21
C TYR A 107 10.83 12.22 -24.95
N ILE A 108 10.36 11.73 -23.83
CA ILE A 108 10.79 12.17 -22.50
C ILE A 108 11.64 11.08 -21.83
N VAL A 109 12.41 11.46 -20.80
CA VAL A 109 13.19 10.50 -20.02
C VAL A 109 12.64 10.47 -18.60
N VAL A 110 12.26 9.29 -18.13
CA VAL A 110 11.91 9.05 -16.72
C VAL A 110 13.07 8.37 -16.02
N ALA A 111 13.31 8.72 -14.75
CA ALA A 111 14.33 8.09 -13.93
C ALA A 111 13.66 7.24 -12.83
N THR A 112 14.12 6.01 -12.66
CA THR A 112 13.56 5.08 -11.68
C THR A 112 14.61 4.14 -11.11
N THR A 113 14.46 3.77 -9.84
CA THR A 113 15.24 2.70 -9.20
C THR A 113 14.63 1.32 -9.44
N ARG A 114 13.37 1.26 -9.91
CA ARG A 114 12.58 0.02 -10.08
C ARG A 114 12.05 -0.09 -11.52
N PRO A 115 12.93 -0.38 -12.50
CA PRO A 115 12.53 -0.43 -13.91
C PRO A 115 11.50 -1.52 -14.22
N GLU A 116 11.45 -2.60 -13.44
CA GLU A 116 10.51 -3.71 -13.58
C GLU A 116 9.05 -3.28 -13.42
N THR A 117 8.78 -2.21 -12.65
CA THR A 117 7.41 -1.73 -12.42
C THR A 117 6.86 -0.91 -13.60
N MET A 118 7.71 -0.52 -14.57
CA MET A 118 7.33 0.28 -15.75
C MET A 118 6.12 -0.31 -16.49
N LEU A 119 6.02 -1.62 -16.59
CA LEU A 119 4.93 -2.30 -17.30
C LEU A 119 3.54 -1.95 -16.73
N GLY A 120 3.48 -1.55 -15.47
CA GLY A 120 2.26 -1.15 -14.76
C GLY A 120 2.01 0.36 -14.73
N ASP A 121 2.82 1.18 -15.40
CA ASP A 121 2.66 2.64 -15.36
C ASP A 121 1.34 3.07 -15.98
N THR A 122 0.67 4.02 -15.33
CA THR A 122 -0.59 4.59 -15.79
C THR A 122 -0.49 6.07 -16.17
N GLY A 123 0.64 6.70 -15.88
CA GLY A 123 0.90 8.09 -16.21
C GLY A 123 2.33 8.51 -15.93
N VAL A 124 2.65 9.74 -16.30
CA VAL A 124 3.89 10.42 -15.95
C VAL A 124 3.54 11.74 -15.29
N ALA A 125 4.13 11.99 -14.13
CA ALA A 125 3.91 13.22 -13.39
C ALA A 125 5.10 14.18 -13.52
N VAL A 126 4.81 15.49 -13.52
CA VAL A 126 5.79 16.57 -13.48
C VAL A 126 5.46 17.53 -12.32
N SER A 127 6.45 18.25 -11.84
CA SER A 127 6.23 19.25 -10.80
C SER A 127 5.56 20.50 -11.34
N PRO A 128 4.53 21.08 -10.69
CA PRO A 128 3.97 22.37 -11.07
C PRO A 128 4.94 23.55 -10.88
N LYS A 129 6.09 23.30 -10.25
CA LYS A 129 7.16 24.29 -10.05
C LYS A 129 8.22 24.25 -11.18
N ASP A 130 8.17 23.25 -12.06
CA ASP A 130 9.08 23.09 -13.18
C ASP A 130 8.43 23.60 -14.47
N HIS A 131 8.50 24.93 -14.65
CA HIS A 131 7.85 25.61 -15.79
C HIS A 131 8.38 25.17 -17.15
N ASP A 132 9.58 24.61 -17.23
CA ASP A 132 10.13 24.07 -18.49
C ASP A 132 9.36 22.82 -18.96
N LYS A 133 8.62 22.19 -18.06
CA LYS A 133 7.81 21.00 -18.33
C LYS A 133 6.32 21.28 -18.49
N ASP A 134 5.87 22.49 -18.24
CA ASP A 134 4.45 22.86 -18.39
C ASP A 134 3.90 22.52 -19.78
N LYS A 135 4.74 22.64 -20.80
CA LYS A 135 4.38 22.33 -22.20
C LYS A 135 4.04 20.86 -22.46
N PHE A 136 4.46 19.94 -21.57
CA PHE A 136 4.16 18.51 -21.69
C PHE A 136 2.88 18.11 -20.96
N VAL A 137 2.35 18.97 -20.07
CA VAL A 137 1.13 18.67 -19.32
C VAL A 137 -0.06 18.54 -20.27
N GLY A 138 -0.77 17.43 -20.17
CA GLY A 138 -1.88 17.08 -21.08
C GLY A 138 -1.47 16.31 -22.32
N ALA A 139 -0.16 16.25 -22.63
CA ALA A 139 0.34 15.36 -23.69
C ALA A 139 0.33 13.89 -23.24
N LYS A 140 0.58 13.01 -24.20
CA LYS A 140 0.64 11.57 -23.97
C LYS A 140 1.98 10.99 -24.40
N VAL A 141 2.41 9.96 -23.70
CA VAL A 141 3.55 9.13 -24.08
C VAL A 141 3.09 7.71 -24.34
N MET A 142 3.83 7.03 -25.22
CA MET A 142 3.69 5.61 -25.46
C MET A 142 4.51 4.85 -24.43
N LEU A 143 3.85 4.03 -23.61
CA LEU A 143 4.53 3.18 -22.63
C LEU A 143 5.33 2.10 -23.37
N PRO A 144 6.67 2.07 -23.21
CA PRO A 144 7.51 1.10 -23.93
C PRO A 144 7.08 -0.34 -23.63
N ILE A 145 7.21 -1.23 -24.61
CA ILE A 145 6.88 -2.67 -24.56
C ILE A 145 5.37 -2.94 -24.49
N MET A 146 4.60 -2.07 -23.84
CA MET A 146 3.17 -2.27 -23.61
C MET A 146 2.28 -1.67 -24.71
N ASP A 147 2.83 -0.83 -25.58
CA ASP A 147 2.13 -0.12 -26.67
C ASP A 147 0.83 0.56 -26.19
N ARG A 148 0.87 1.15 -25.00
CA ARG A 148 -0.25 1.81 -24.35
C ARG A 148 0.05 3.30 -24.18
N GLU A 149 -0.90 4.14 -24.58
CA GLU A 149 -0.81 5.57 -24.31
C GLU A 149 -1.11 5.85 -22.83
N ILE A 150 -0.24 6.66 -22.20
CA ILE A 150 -0.43 7.16 -20.84
C ILE A 150 -0.27 8.67 -20.82
N PRO A 151 -1.03 9.40 -19.97
CA PRO A 151 -1.02 10.84 -19.92
C PRO A 151 0.21 11.40 -19.16
N ILE A 152 0.58 12.63 -19.48
CA ILE A 152 1.48 13.46 -18.66
C ILE A 152 0.61 14.46 -17.89
N PHE A 153 0.77 14.54 -16.58
CA PHE A 153 0.02 15.46 -15.73
C PHE A 153 0.92 16.14 -14.69
N SER A 154 0.43 17.23 -14.11
CA SER A 154 1.16 17.96 -13.06
C SER A 154 0.66 17.54 -11.68
N ASP A 155 1.59 17.23 -10.76
CA ASP A 155 1.27 16.92 -9.38
C ASP A 155 2.30 17.53 -8.42
N PHE A 156 1.78 18.10 -7.31
CA PHE A 156 2.60 18.79 -6.30
C PHE A 156 3.55 17.87 -5.53
N TYR A 157 3.32 16.56 -5.58
CA TYR A 157 4.17 15.56 -4.95
C TYR A 157 5.53 15.42 -5.64
N VAL A 158 5.62 15.79 -6.93
CA VAL A 158 6.85 15.65 -7.71
C VAL A 158 7.88 16.70 -7.31
N ASP A 159 9.07 16.24 -6.92
CA ASP A 159 10.23 17.11 -6.71
C ASP A 159 10.90 17.42 -8.06
N ALA A 160 10.89 18.69 -8.45
CA ALA A 160 11.50 19.17 -9.69
C ALA A 160 13.02 18.95 -9.75
N GLY A 161 13.69 18.83 -8.59
CA GLY A 161 15.14 18.66 -8.48
C GLY A 161 15.60 17.19 -8.55
N PHE A 162 14.69 16.24 -8.56
CA PHE A 162 15.04 14.82 -8.54
C PHE A 162 14.99 14.16 -9.91
N GLY A 163 16.05 13.41 -10.25
CA GLY A 163 16.15 12.63 -11.49
C GLY A 163 16.06 13.46 -12.76
N SER A 164 15.13 13.14 -13.65
CA SER A 164 14.86 13.86 -14.89
C SER A 164 13.78 14.94 -14.74
N GLY A 165 13.16 15.03 -13.56
CA GLY A 165 11.96 15.82 -13.30
C GLY A 165 10.67 15.25 -13.92
N PHE A 166 10.76 14.12 -14.64
CA PHE A 166 9.61 13.30 -15.02
C PHE A 166 9.56 12.05 -14.15
N VAL A 167 8.48 11.85 -13.46
CA VAL A 167 8.27 10.71 -12.55
C VAL A 167 7.23 9.79 -13.15
N LYS A 168 7.59 8.52 -13.35
CA LYS A 168 6.62 7.50 -13.74
C LYS A 168 5.66 7.23 -12.59
N VAL A 169 4.41 6.99 -12.89
CA VAL A 169 3.36 6.75 -11.89
C VAL A 169 2.83 5.33 -12.04
N THR A 170 3.09 4.50 -11.00
CA THR A 170 2.71 3.09 -10.95
C THR A 170 1.84 2.81 -9.73
N PRO A 171 0.54 3.13 -9.77
CA PRO A 171 -0.36 3.06 -8.61
C PRO A 171 -0.44 1.69 -7.93
N ALA A 172 -0.16 0.62 -8.67
CA ALA A 172 -0.20 -0.74 -8.13
C ALA A 172 1.04 -1.12 -7.28
N HIS A 173 2.11 -0.30 -7.30
CA HIS A 173 3.40 -0.65 -6.68
C HIS A 173 3.97 0.41 -5.74
N ASP A 174 3.36 1.59 -5.66
CA ASP A 174 3.80 2.67 -4.79
C ASP A 174 2.60 3.39 -4.16
N PRO A 175 2.56 3.57 -2.82
CA PRO A 175 1.45 4.26 -2.15
C PRO A 175 1.28 5.73 -2.57
N ASN A 176 2.38 6.42 -2.88
CA ASN A 176 2.33 7.81 -3.32
C ASN A 176 1.79 7.91 -4.75
N ASP A 177 2.19 6.96 -5.62
CA ASP A 177 1.66 6.84 -6.97
C ASP A 177 0.17 6.46 -6.94
N PHE A 178 -0.23 5.62 -6.01
CA PHE A 178 -1.65 5.30 -5.79
C PHE A 178 -2.45 6.56 -5.43
N ALA A 179 -1.95 7.37 -4.49
CA ALA A 179 -2.60 8.61 -4.10
C ALA A 179 -2.63 9.65 -5.25
N MET A 180 -1.58 9.69 -6.10
CA MET A 180 -1.60 10.47 -7.34
C MET A 180 -2.67 9.97 -8.30
N GLY A 181 -2.77 8.66 -8.49
CA GLY A 181 -3.82 8.05 -9.32
C GLY A 181 -5.23 8.39 -8.85
N GLU A 182 -5.50 8.36 -7.54
CA GLU A 182 -6.80 8.76 -6.99
C GLU A 182 -7.13 10.25 -7.26
N ARG A 183 -6.13 11.14 -7.26
CA ARG A 183 -6.34 12.58 -7.55
C ARG A 183 -6.59 12.87 -9.03
N HIS A 184 -6.03 12.06 -9.91
CA HIS A 184 -6.05 12.33 -11.36
C HIS A 184 -6.92 11.35 -12.18
N GLY A 185 -7.56 10.36 -11.52
CA GLY A 185 -8.42 9.37 -12.16
C GLY A 185 -7.66 8.28 -12.87
#